data_969cafed3491114f9765f4c4a11f166b
#
_entry.id   969cafed3491114f9765f4c4a11f166b
#
_cell.length_a   1.000
_cell.length_b   1.000
_cell.length_c   1.000
_cell.angle_alpha   90.00
_cell.angle_beta   90.00
_cell.angle_gamma   90.00
#
_symmetry.space_group_name_H-M   'P 1'
#
loop_
_entity.id
_entity.type
_entity.pdbx_description
1 polymer ?
#
loop_
_entity_poly.entity_id
_entity_poly.type
_entity_poly.pdbx_seq_one_letter_code
_entity_poly.pdbx_strand_id
1 'polypeptide(L)'
;MARYHIETYGCTSNRGESRQIERKLRDAGHKPVEGPEEADVAIMNTCTVVEKTERNMLRRARELEAETADLIVTGCMALAQGEEFDEAGVDAQVLHWDDVPTAIRNGECPTPESGTDPVLDGVVGILPIARGCMSDCSYCITKQATGKIDSPPVEENVEKARALVHAGAKEIRITGQDTGVYGWEEGERKLHVLLDRICDIEGDFRVRVGMANPKGIHGIREELATVFAENEKLYDFIHAPVQSGSNDVLGDMRRQHQVSEFVEVVETFDDHLDHWTLSTDFIVGFPTETDRDHEQSMALFREVRPEKVNVTRFSKRPDTDAAEMKGLGGQTKKDRSKEMSELKHDIVAEAYDELVGTTREVLVVEEGTGDSVKCRDGAYRQIIVQNASECDIEIGEFVEVGVTGHNTVYALADPV
;
A
#
# COMPACT_ATOMS: atom_id res chain seq x y z
N MET A 1 -9.79 20.73 24.52
CA MET A 1 -9.65 19.26 24.44
C MET A 1 -10.88 18.77 23.73
N ALA A 2 -10.71 18.20 22.52
CA ALA A 2 -11.81 17.72 21.69
C ALA A 2 -11.80 16.19 21.64
N ARG A 3 -12.97 15.59 21.42
CA ARG A 3 -13.13 14.18 21.06
C ARG A 3 -13.11 14.06 19.57
N TYR A 4 -12.36 13.14 19.01
CA TYR A 4 -12.24 12.96 17.57
C TYR A 4 -12.49 11.51 17.15
N HIS A 5 -13.08 11.37 15.94
CA HIS A 5 -13.23 10.11 15.25
C HIS A 5 -12.46 10.18 13.91
N ILE A 6 -11.69 9.12 13.58
CA ILE A 6 -10.93 9.06 12.33
C ILE A 6 -11.40 7.88 11.50
N GLU A 7 -11.89 8.16 10.29
CA GLU A 7 -12.12 7.14 9.28
C GLU A 7 -11.05 7.21 8.19
N THR A 8 -10.48 6.06 7.86
CA THR A 8 -9.41 5.97 6.86
C THR A 8 -9.82 5.09 5.69
N TYR A 9 -9.74 5.67 4.51
CA TYR A 9 -10.02 4.99 3.25
C TYR A 9 -8.78 5.03 2.36
N GLY A 10 -8.51 3.91 1.66
CA GLY A 10 -7.42 3.84 0.70
C GLY A 10 -6.28 2.90 1.07
N CYS A 11 -5.08 3.28 0.68
CA CYS A 11 -3.88 2.45 0.76
C CYS A 11 -3.17 2.53 2.12
N THR A 12 -2.07 1.81 2.25
CA THR A 12 -1.23 1.85 3.47
C THR A 12 -0.68 3.24 3.77
N SER A 13 -0.42 4.09 2.74
CA SER A 13 -0.02 5.49 2.96
C SER A 13 -1.10 6.29 3.70
N ASN A 14 -2.38 6.17 3.30
CA ASN A 14 -3.47 6.85 4.00
C ASN A 14 -3.58 6.39 5.46
N ARG A 15 -3.41 5.08 5.72
CA ARG A 15 -3.35 4.57 7.10
C ARG A 15 -2.19 5.18 7.88
N GLY A 16 -1.00 5.27 7.29
CA GLY A 16 0.17 5.91 7.88
C GLY A 16 -0.08 7.38 8.24
N GLU A 17 -0.68 8.15 7.33
CA GLU A 17 -1.07 9.53 7.57
C GLU A 17 -2.06 9.64 8.74
N SER A 18 -3.09 8.78 8.77
CA SER A 18 -4.07 8.77 9.86
C SER A 18 -3.44 8.44 11.21
N ARG A 19 -2.49 7.50 11.27
CA ARG A 19 -1.75 7.21 12.52
C ARG A 19 -0.88 8.38 12.97
N GLN A 20 -0.31 9.14 12.04
CA GLN A 20 0.42 10.37 12.39
C GLN A 20 -0.52 11.48 12.89
N ILE A 21 -1.68 11.66 12.28
CA ILE A 21 -2.72 12.57 12.76
C ILE A 21 -3.12 12.17 14.19
N GLU A 22 -3.46 10.90 14.39
CA GLU A 22 -3.87 10.36 15.69
C GLU A 22 -2.83 10.60 16.78
N ARG A 23 -1.55 10.30 16.49
CA ARG A 23 -0.45 10.56 17.40
C ARG A 23 -0.39 12.03 17.80
N LYS A 24 -0.36 12.95 16.83
CA LYS A 24 -0.31 14.39 17.10
C LYS A 24 -1.51 14.90 17.91
N LEU A 25 -2.70 14.34 17.68
CA LEU A 25 -3.89 14.68 18.44
C LEU A 25 -3.83 14.17 19.90
N ARG A 26 -3.32 12.95 20.11
CA ARG A 26 -3.08 12.40 21.45
C ARG A 26 -2.05 13.22 22.22
N ASP A 27 -0.92 13.57 21.57
CA ASP A 27 0.11 14.46 22.14
C ASP A 27 -0.48 15.80 22.56
N ALA A 28 -1.46 16.25 21.81
CA ALA A 28 -2.22 17.46 22.08
C ALA A 28 -3.27 17.32 23.21
N GLY A 29 -3.45 16.13 23.75
CA GLY A 29 -4.42 15.85 24.80
C GLY A 29 -5.86 15.69 24.29
N HIS A 30 -6.07 15.53 22.96
CA HIS A 30 -7.37 15.15 22.40
C HIS A 30 -7.64 13.66 22.65
N LYS A 31 -8.91 13.24 22.60
CA LYS A 31 -9.32 11.86 22.89
C LYS A 31 -10.00 11.21 21.68
N PRO A 32 -9.54 10.02 21.23
CA PRO A 32 -10.26 9.24 20.25
C PRO A 32 -11.58 8.72 20.85
N VAL A 33 -12.59 8.60 19.97
CA VAL A 33 -13.86 7.93 20.25
C VAL A 33 -14.18 6.89 19.16
N GLU A 34 -15.00 5.90 19.50
CA GLU A 34 -15.30 4.79 18.59
C GLU A 34 -16.22 5.20 17.44
N GLY A 35 -17.26 5.96 17.76
CA GLY A 35 -18.27 6.38 16.79
C GLY A 35 -18.26 7.88 16.49
N PRO A 36 -18.66 8.28 15.27
CA PRO A 36 -18.75 9.69 14.90
C PRO A 36 -19.78 10.47 15.74
N GLU A 37 -20.82 9.81 16.23
CA GLU A 37 -21.85 10.41 17.07
C GLU A 37 -21.35 10.87 18.46
N GLU A 38 -20.20 10.34 18.89
CA GLU A 38 -19.57 10.76 20.13
C GLU A 38 -18.49 11.83 19.93
N ALA A 39 -18.13 12.10 18.66
CA ALA A 39 -17.05 12.99 18.30
C ALA A 39 -17.50 14.46 18.26
N ASP A 40 -16.61 15.34 18.70
CA ASP A 40 -16.76 16.78 18.47
C ASP A 40 -16.31 17.14 17.03
N VAL A 41 -15.37 16.34 16.46
CA VAL A 41 -14.89 16.45 15.07
C VAL A 41 -14.66 15.09 14.45
N ALA A 42 -15.15 14.87 13.24
CA ALA A 42 -14.81 13.73 12.41
C ALA A 42 -13.70 14.08 11.43
N ILE A 43 -12.77 13.17 11.24
CA ILE A 43 -11.65 13.29 10.30
C ILE A 43 -11.77 12.15 9.30
N MET A 44 -11.93 12.47 8.02
CA MET A 44 -12.04 11.48 6.94
C MET A 44 -10.82 11.55 6.05
N ASN A 45 -9.97 10.53 6.10
CA ASN A 45 -8.83 10.39 5.19
C ASN A 45 -9.26 9.64 3.92
N THR A 46 -9.21 10.30 2.78
CA THR A 46 -9.88 9.92 1.54
C THR A 46 -8.96 9.37 0.46
N CYS A 47 -9.52 8.56 -0.43
CA CYS A 47 -8.84 7.94 -1.57
C CYS A 47 -9.53 8.27 -2.90
N THR A 48 -8.72 8.44 -3.97
CA THR A 48 -9.21 8.82 -5.32
C THR A 48 -8.70 7.90 -6.44
N VAL A 49 -8.37 6.64 -6.16
CA VAL A 49 -7.79 5.75 -7.18
C VAL A 49 -8.83 5.30 -8.23
N VAL A 50 -10.09 5.11 -7.85
CA VAL A 50 -11.18 4.64 -8.73
C VAL A 50 -12.45 5.46 -8.51
N GLU A 51 -13.15 5.82 -9.58
CA GLU A 51 -14.41 6.58 -9.56
C GLU A 51 -15.47 6.02 -8.59
N LYS A 52 -15.58 4.69 -8.47
CA LYS A 52 -16.50 4.08 -7.50
C LYS A 52 -16.13 4.44 -6.05
N THR A 53 -14.86 4.54 -5.76
CA THR A 53 -14.36 4.94 -4.44
C THR A 53 -14.76 6.38 -4.14
N GLU A 54 -14.58 7.30 -5.08
CA GLU A 54 -14.95 8.72 -4.90
C GLU A 54 -16.43 8.90 -4.56
N ARG A 55 -17.31 8.24 -5.32
CA ARG A 55 -18.76 8.27 -5.00
C ARG A 55 -19.07 7.74 -3.60
N ASN A 56 -18.37 6.73 -3.13
CA ASN A 56 -18.53 6.23 -1.77
C ASN A 56 -17.99 7.24 -0.74
N MET A 57 -16.88 7.93 -1.04
CA MET A 57 -16.33 8.97 -0.16
C MET A 57 -17.30 10.13 0.02
N LEU A 58 -17.84 10.68 -1.08
CA LEU A 58 -18.82 11.76 -1.03
C LEU A 58 -20.11 11.36 -0.26
N ARG A 59 -20.57 10.13 -0.43
CA ARG A 59 -21.70 9.63 0.35
C ARG A 59 -21.38 9.57 1.83
N ARG A 60 -20.23 8.98 2.19
CA ARG A 60 -19.83 8.85 3.60
C ARG A 60 -19.55 10.19 4.26
N ALA A 61 -18.99 11.14 3.53
CA ALA A 61 -18.79 12.51 4.02
C ALA A 61 -20.12 13.18 4.43
N ARG A 62 -21.19 13.02 3.62
CA ARG A 62 -22.53 13.53 3.99
C ARG A 62 -23.10 12.85 5.25
N GLU A 63 -22.85 11.54 5.40
CA GLU A 63 -23.28 10.82 6.60
C GLU A 63 -22.54 11.35 7.83
N LEU A 64 -21.20 11.52 7.74
CA LEU A 64 -20.39 12.07 8.84
C LEU A 64 -20.77 13.51 9.21
N GLU A 65 -20.99 14.38 8.21
CA GLU A 65 -21.49 15.75 8.43
C GLU A 65 -22.80 15.79 9.23
N ALA A 66 -23.68 14.82 8.98
CA ALA A 66 -24.94 14.75 9.71
C ALA A 66 -24.79 14.19 11.14
N GLU A 67 -23.71 13.49 11.44
CA GLU A 67 -23.46 12.81 12.70
C GLU A 67 -22.54 13.62 13.65
N THR A 68 -21.74 14.56 13.13
CA THR A 68 -20.76 15.33 13.90
C THR A 68 -20.93 16.83 13.77
N ALA A 69 -20.38 17.60 14.72
CA ALA A 69 -20.44 19.07 14.68
C ALA A 69 -19.52 19.66 13.62
N ASP A 70 -18.33 19.07 13.45
CA ASP A 70 -17.30 19.51 12.50
C ASP A 70 -16.78 18.31 11.69
N LEU A 71 -16.59 18.51 10.38
CA LEU A 71 -16.00 17.52 9.47
C LEU A 71 -14.74 18.08 8.82
N ILE A 72 -13.65 17.32 8.96
CA ILE A 72 -12.40 17.57 8.25
C ILE A 72 -12.18 16.44 7.24
N VAL A 73 -11.93 16.78 5.98
CA VAL A 73 -11.55 15.83 4.94
C VAL A 73 -10.10 16.04 4.53
N THR A 74 -9.37 14.94 4.40
CA THR A 74 -7.94 14.92 4.02
C THR A 74 -7.67 13.73 3.08
N GLY A 75 -6.41 13.54 2.70
CA GLY A 75 -6.00 12.43 1.83
C GLY A 75 -6.09 12.77 0.35
N CYS A 76 -5.92 11.74 -0.50
CA CYS A 76 -5.70 11.96 -1.94
C CYS A 76 -6.89 12.64 -2.65
N MET A 77 -8.13 12.25 -2.35
CA MET A 77 -9.30 12.88 -2.98
C MET A 77 -9.49 14.31 -2.51
N ALA A 78 -9.39 14.55 -1.22
CA ALA A 78 -9.53 15.89 -0.66
C ALA A 78 -8.51 16.87 -1.26
N LEU A 79 -7.26 16.46 -1.43
CA LEU A 79 -6.19 17.32 -1.95
C LEU A 79 -6.21 17.48 -3.47
N ALA A 80 -6.68 16.49 -4.23
CA ALA A 80 -6.72 16.56 -5.68
C ALA A 80 -8.06 17.08 -6.24
N GLN A 81 -9.15 16.89 -5.49
CA GLN A 81 -10.53 17.12 -5.95
C GLN A 81 -11.39 17.70 -4.81
N GLY A 82 -10.83 18.58 -3.99
CA GLY A 82 -11.52 19.16 -2.82
C GLY A 82 -12.86 19.84 -3.16
N GLU A 83 -12.95 20.48 -4.33
CA GLU A 83 -14.16 21.13 -4.83
C GLU A 83 -15.36 20.16 -4.99
N GLU A 84 -15.11 18.88 -5.23
CA GLU A 84 -16.15 17.85 -5.34
C GLU A 84 -16.99 17.72 -4.05
N PHE A 85 -16.42 18.02 -2.89
CA PHE A 85 -17.15 18.01 -1.61
C PHE A 85 -18.13 19.19 -1.55
N ASP A 86 -17.71 20.38 -1.95
CA ASP A 86 -18.56 21.57 -2.01
C ASP A 86 -19.70 21.39 -3.05
N GLU A 87 -19.38 20.85 -4.24
CA GLU A 87 -20.35 20.55 -5.29
C GLU A 87 -21.35 19.47 -4.85
N ALA A 88 -20.90 18.53 -4.01
CA ALA A 88 -21.75 17.52 -3.40
C ALA A 88 -22.61 18.07 -2.24
N GLY A 89 -22.44 19.34 -1.85
CA GLY A 89 -23.16 19.99 -0.76
C GLY A 89 -22.69 19.51 0.62
N VAL A 90 -21.42 19.13 0.77
CA VAL A 90 -20.81 18.71 2.04
C VAL A 90 -20.06 19.90 2.63
N ASP A 91 -20.44 20.34 3.82
CA ASP A 91 -19.72 21.37 4.58
C ASP A 91 -18.57 20.74 5.35
N ALA A 92 -17.39 20.69 4.74
CA ALA A 92 -16.19 20.08 5.31
C ALA A 92 -14.97 20.97 5.12
N GLN A 93 -14.08 20.99 6.10
CA GLN A 93 -12.78 21.62 5.93
C GLN A 93 -11.84 20.68 5.15
N VAL A 94 -11.41 21.10 3.96
CA VAL A 94 -10.42 20.38 3.16
C VAL A 94 -9.02 20.79 3.62
N LEU A 95 -8.28 19.84 4.22
CA LEU A 95 -6.97 20.13 4.80
C LEU A 95 -5.93 19.09 4.36
N HIS A 96 -4.66 19.55 4.31
CA HIS A 96 -3.55 18.65 4.29
C HIS A 96 -3.48 17.86 5.61
N TRP A 97 -3.14 16.57 5.57
CA TRP A 97 -3.14 15.73 6.78
C TRP A 97 -2.27 16.31 7.93
N ASP A 98 -1.19 17.00 7.60
CA ASP A 98 -0.28 17.61 8.55
C ASP A 98 -0.86 18.83 9.27
N ASP A 99 -1.83 19.50 8.64
CA ASP A 99 -2.52 20.68 9.16
C ASP A 99 -3.73 20.33 10.03
N VAL A 100 -4.24 19.08 9.93
CA VAL A 100 -5.42 18.62 10.66
C VAL A 100 -5.28 18.82 12.19
N PRO A 101 -4.16 18.45 12.84
CA PRO A 101 -4.00 18.65 14.28
C PRO A 101 -4.02 20.13 14.68
N THR A 102 -3.54 21.02 13.83
CA THR A 102 -3.51 22.47 14.07
C THR A 102 -4.92 23.07 13.97
N ALA A 103 -5.72 22.62 12.99
CA ALA A 103 -7.09 23.08 12.80
C ALA A 103 -8.00 22.79 14.02
N ILE A 104 -7.86 21.63 14.63
CA ILE A 104 -8.65 21.23 15.81
C ILE A 104 -8.27 22.05 17.05
N ARG A 105 -7.12 22.69 17.07
CA ARG A 105 -6.58 23.43 18.23
C ARG A 105 -6.87 24.92 18.24
N ASN A 106 -7.48 25.50 17.25
CA ASN A 106 -7.60 26.96 17.10
C ASN A 106 -6.24 27.69 17.09
N GLY A 107 -5.18 27.11 16.47
CA GLY A 107 -4.01 27.86 16.06
C GLY A 107 -2.68 27.64 16.81
N GLU A 108 -2.59 26.83 17.86
CA GLU A 108 -1.30 26.51 18.50
C GLU A 108 -0.98 25.01 18.41
N CYS A 109 -0.08 24.64 17.49
CA CYS A 109 0.54 23.31 17.51
C CYS A 109 1.77 23.36 18.41
N PRO A 110 1.90 22.54 19.47
CA PRO A 110 3.20 22.35 20.07
C PRO A 110 4.09 21.69 19.00
N THR A 111 5.30 22.21 18.85
CA THR A 111 6.39 21.40 18.30
C THR A 111 6.36 20.04 19.01
N PRO A 112 6.48 18.92 18.28
CA PRO A 112 6.55 17.62 18.92
C PRO A 112 7.75 17.64 19.88
N GLU A 113 7.48 17.89 21.16
CA GLU A 113 8.42 17.48 22.18
C GLU A 113 8.41 15.95 22.16
N SER A 114 9.58 15.40 21.95
CA SER A 114 9.88 13.97 22.00
C SER A 114 9.11 13.29 23.13
N GLY A 115 8.13 12.45 22.83
CA GLY A 115 7.58 11.75 23.96
C GLY A 115 6.40 10.83 23.87
N THR A 116 5.64 10.74 22.76
CA THR A 116 4.65 9.68 22.67
C THR A 116 5.08 8.61 21.69
N ASP A 117 4.81 7.36 22.08
CA ASP A 117 5.05 6.21 21.22
C ASP A 117 4.24 6.32 19.92
N PRO A 118 4.77 5.84 18.79
CA PRO A 118 4.02 5.80 17.55
C PRO A 118 2.76 4.94 17.71
N VAL A 119 1.69 5.33 17.03
CA VAL A 119 0.44 4.57 17.04
C VAL A 119 0.54 3.41 16.05
N LEU A 120 0.39 2.19 16.55
CA LEU A 120 0.39 0.97 15.75
C LEU A 120 -1.03 0.63 15.25
N ASP A 121 -1.10 -0.16 14.19
CA ASP A 121 -2.31 -0.81 13.69
C ASP A 121 -2.29 -2.28 14.15
N GLY A 122 -2.76 -2.57 15.37
CA GLY A 122 -2.48 -3.84 16.03
C GLY A 122 -0.98 -4.01 16.28
N VAL A 123 -0.37 -5.02 15.67
CA VAL A 123 1.09 -5.28 15.73
C VAL A 123 1.85 -4.69 14.54
N VAL A 124 1.17 -3.91 13.69
CA VAL A 124 1.73 -3.35 12.46
C VAL A 124 2.13 -1.89 12.67
N GLY A 125 3.39 -1.58 12.45
CA GLY A 125 3.91 -0.23 12.34
C GLY A 125 3.93 0.22 10.87
N ILE A 126 3.37 1.39 10.56
CA ILE A 126 3.42 1.96 9.21
C ILE A 126 4.50 3.03 9.17
N LEU A 127 5.48 2.87 8.27
CA LEU A 127 6.62 3.77 8.09
C LEU A 127 6.56 4.44 6.71
N PRO A 128 6.00 5.66 6.59
CA PRO A 128 6.14 6.47 5.39
C PRO A 128 7.58 6.96 5.26
N ILE A 129 8.31 6.46 4.24
CA ILE A 129 9.72 6.81 4.01
C ILE A 129 9.93 8.00 3.08
N ALA A 130 8.93 8.29 2.26
CA ALA A 130 8.95 9.41 1.33
C ALA A 130 7.52 9.83 1.00
N ARG A 131 7.37 11.05 0.55
CA ARG A 131 6.12 11.61 0.04
C ARG A 131 6.31 12.11 -1.40
N GLY A 132 5.24 12.03 -2.21
CA GLY A 132 5.29 12.44 -3.61
C GLY A 132 5.93 11.41 -4.51
N CYS A 133 6.07 11.76 -5.78
CA CYS A 133 6.57 10.85 -6.81
C CYS A 133 7.37 11.64 -7.86
N MET A 134 8.41 11.00 -8.43
CA MET A 134 9.18 11.57 -9.55
C MET A 134 8.49 11.38 -10.91
N SER A 135 7.59 10.40 -11.02
CA SER A 135 6.92 10.07 -12.27
C SER A 135 5.85 11.09 -12.66
N ASP A 136 5.55 11.16 -13.95
CA ASP A 136 4.53 12.03 -14.55
C ASP A 136 3.55 11.20 -15.41
N CYS A 137 3.03 10.11 -14.82
CA CYS A 137 2.15 9.20 -15.52
C CYS A 137 0.88 9.91 -16.00
N SER A 138 0.53 9.75 -17.29
CA SER A 138 -0.56 10.45 -17.95
C SER A 138 -1.95 10.19 -17.36
N TYR A 139 -2.10 9.14 -16.55
CA TYR A 139 -3.36 8.71 -15.94
C TYR A 139 -3.44 8.95 -14.42
N CYS A 140 -2.35 9.41 -13.79
CA CYS A 140 -2.26 9.41 -12.34
C CYS A 140 -2.65 10.74 -11.72
N ILE A 141 -3.74 10.75 -10.97
CA ILE A 141 -4.19 11.90 -10.21
C ILE A 141 -3.44 12.08 -8.88
N THR A 142 -2.83 11.01 -8.35
CA THR A 142 -2.19 11.01 -7.03
C THR A 142 -1.07 12.06 -6.93
N LYS A 143 -0.36 12.32 -8.02
CA LYS A 143 0.69 13.34 -8.04
C LYS A 143 0.17 14.76 -7.76
N GLN A 144 -1.07 15.06 -8.15
CA GLN A 144 -1.70 16.34 -7.85
C GLN A 144 -1.91 16.50 -6.33
N ALA A 145 -2.24 15.41 -5.64
CA ALA A 145 -2.42 15.39 -4.19
C ALA A 145 -1.09 15.40 -3.39
N THR A 146 -0.04 14.75 -3.92
CA THR A 146 1.17 14.48 -3.13
C THR A 146 2.41 15.27 -3.56
N GLY A 147 2.37 15.85 -4.77
CA GLY A 147 3.45 16.70 -5.29
C GLY A 147 4.71 15.94 -5.72
N LYS A 148 5.84 16.66 -5.69
CA LYS A 148 7.16 16.10 -5.97
C LYS A 148 7.64 15.25 -4.79
N ILE A 149 8.57 14.33 -5.07
CA ILE A 149 9.15 13.50 -4.02
C ILE A 149 9.92 14.36 -3.01
N ASP A 150 9.79 13.98 -1.76
CA ASP A 150 10.52 14.47 -0.61
C ASP A 150 10.82 13.25 0.28
N SER A 151 12.12 12.97 0.47
CA SER A 151 12.60 11.81 1.21
C SER A 151 13.37 12.26 2.45
N PRO A 152 12.84 12.03 3.66
CA PRO A 152 13.64 12.22 4.88
C PRO A 152 14.95 11.43 4.83
N PRO A 153 16.03 11.92 5.48
CA PRO A 153 17.30 11.22 5.57
C PRO A 153 17.16 9.78 6.08
N VAL A 154 18.09 8.90 5.67
CA VAL A 154 18.12 7.47 6.08
C VAL A 154 18.05 7.34 7.59
N GLU A 155 18.88 8.08 8.32
CA GLU A 155 18.97 8.04 9.78
C GLU A 155 17.63 8.41 10.46
N GLU A 156 16.92 9.40 9.91
CA GLU A 156 15.60 9.80 10.44
C GLU A 156 14.57 8.67 10.28
N ASN A 157 14.55 8.01 9.12
CA ASN A 157 13.64 6.89 8.89
C ASN A 157 14.03 5.65 9.71
N VAL A 158 15.33 5.41 9.95
CA VAL A 158 15.81 4.35 10.85
C VAL A 158 15.37 4.62 12.29
N GLU A 159 15.47 5.87 12.78
CA GLU A 159 14.99 6.21 14.12
C GLU A 159 13.46 6.06 14.26
N LYS A 160 12.70 6.42 13.22
CA LYS A 160 11.25 6.15 13.17
C LYS A 160 10.94 4.65 13.21
N ALA A 161 11.70 3.83 12.46
CA ALA A 161 11.55 2.37 12.50
C ALA A 161 11.87 1.82 13.88
N ARG A 162 12.95 2.29 14.52
CA ARG A 162 13.34 1.91 15.89
C ARG A 162 12.23 2.22 16.90
N ALA A 163 11.62 3.40 16.77
CA ALA A 163 10.50 3.78 17.63
C ALA A 163 9.29 2.85 17.46
N LEU A 164 8.98 2.43 16.20
CA LEU A 164 7.91 1.46 15.94
C LEU A 164 8.21 0.10 16.60
N VAL A 165 9.44 -0.39 16.49
CA VAL A 165 9.86 -1.66 17.11
C VAL A 165 9.76 -1.56 18.64
N HIS A 166 10.23 -0.46 19.25
CA HIS A 166 10.12 -0.24 20.69
C HIS A 166 8.66 -0.14 21.16
N ALA A 167 7.76 0.38 20.32
CA ALA A 167 6.33 0.41 20.61
C ALA A 167 5.65 -0.96 20.45
N GLY A 168 6.38 -2.02 20.08
CA GLY A 168 5.89 -3.38 19.98
C GLY A 168 5.48 -3.82 18.57
N ALA A 169 5.86 -3.07 17.52
CA ALA A 169 5.60 -3.50 16.16
C ALA A 169 6.30 -4.83 15.85
N LYS A 170 5.55 -5.79 15.32
CA LYS A 170 6.04 -7.07 14.80
C LYS A 170 6.11 -7.09 13.27
N GLU A 171 5.39 -6.20 12.61
CA GLU A 171 5.49 -5.95 11.18
C GLU A 171 5.68 -4.45 10.93
N ILE A 172 6.69 -4.07 10.14
CA ILE A 172 6.87 -2.70 9.65
C ILE A 172 6.47 -2.67 8.17
N ARG A 173 5.47 -1.88 7.85
CA ARG A 173 5.09 -1.61 6.45
C ARG A 173 5.71 -0.30 5.99
N ILE A 174 6.78 -0.40 5.22
CA ILE A 174 7.37 0.73 4.53
C ILE A 174 6.41 1.18 3.43
N THR A 175 6.13 2.48 3.35
CA THR A 175 5.18 3.04 2.39
C THR A 175 5.65 4.36 1.81
N GLY A 176 5.12 4.68 0.63
CA GLY A 176 5.32 5.89 -0.15
C GLY A 176 4.50 5.77 -1.43
N GLN A 177 4.39 6.84 -2.21
CA GLN A 177 3.80 6.77 -3.55
C GLN A 177 4.66 5.96 -4.51
N ASP A 178 5.97 5.94 -4.27
CA ASP A 178 6.96 5.14 -4.99
C ASP A 178 8.19 4.99 -4.09
N THR A 179 8.36 3.85 -3.45
CA THR A 179 9.50 3.62 -2.55
C THR A 179 10.80 3.42 -3.30
N GLY A 180 10.75 2.98 -4.58
CA GLY A 180 11.93 2.74 -5.41
C GLY A 180 12.73 3.99 -5.78
N VAL A 181 12.14 5.18 -5.59
CA VAL A 181 12.80 6.45 -5.87
C VAL A 181 13.29 7.17 -4.60
N TYR A 182 13.25 6.50 -3.45
CA TYR A 182 13.72 7.06 -2.19
C TYR A 182 15.17 7.58 -2.28
N GLY A 183 15.38 8.86 -1.97
CA GLY A 183 16.65 9.56 -2.04
C GLY A 183 17.06 10.02 -3.45
N TRP A 184 16.33 9.68 -4.50
CA TRP A 184 16.73 9.99 -5.88
C TRP A 184 16.71 11.49 -6.20
N GLU A 185 15.94 12.28 -5.50
CA GLU A 185 15.97 13.76 -5.60
C GLU A 185 17.32 14.35 -5.22
N GLU A 186 18.11 13.65 -4.41
CA GLU A 186 19.49 13.99 -4.05
C GLU A 186 20.53 13.40 -5.03
N GLY A 187 20.09 12.66 -6.08
CA GLY A 187 20.94 12.06 -7.11
C GLY A 187 21.28 10.59 -6.88
N GLU A 188 20.89 10.01 -5.75
CA GLU A 188 21.19 8.61 -5.40
C GLU A 188 19.93 7.88 -4.95
N ARG A 189 19.72 6.64 -5.43
CA ARG A 189 18.66 5.76 -4.91
C ARG A 189 19.19 5.09 -3.64
N LYS A 190 18.49 5.27 -2.53
CA LYS A 190 18.95 4.83 -1.20
C LYS A 190 18.04 3.79 -0.55
N LEU A 191 17.09 3.20 -1.29
CA LEU A 191 16.16 2.22 -0.72
C LEU A 191 16.89 1.02 -0.11
N HIS A 192 17.83 0.42 -0.82
CA HIS A 192 18.63 -0.71 -0.34
C HIS A 192 19.43 -0.37 0.93
N VAL A 193 20.02 0.83 0.99
CA VAL A 193 20.74 1.31 2.19
C VAL A 193 19.79 1.47 3.38
N LEU A 194 18.59 2.03 3.16
CA LEU A 194 17.59 2.20 4.21
C LEU A 194 17.13 0.84 4.75
N LEU A 195 16.85 -0.12 3.85
CA LEU A 195 16.37 -1.45 4.24
C LEU A 195 17.41 -2.19 5.08
N ASP A 196 18.66 -2.21 4.65
CA ASP A 196 19.77 -2.81 5.38
C ASP A 196 19.88 -2.23 6.81
N ARG A 197 19.87 -0.90 6.93
CA ARG A 197 19.93 -0.20 8.22
C ARG A 197 18.69 -0.46 9.12
N ILE A 198 17.51 -0.68 8.54
CA ILE A 198 16.31 -1.05 9.32
C ILE A 198 16.45 -2.49 9.81
N CYS A 199 17.00 -3.38 9.01
CA CYS A 199 17.20 -4.78 9.40
C CYS A 199 18.24 -4.94 10.53
N ASP A 200 19.18 -4.00 10.69
CA ASP A 200 20.13 -3.93 11.80
C ASP A 200 19.48 -3.61 13.17
N ILE A 201 18.23 -3.14 13.20
CA ILE A 201 17.53 -2.85 14.45
C ILE A 201 17.28 -4.17 15.21
N GLU A 202 17.68 -4.21 16.49
CA GLU A 202 17.42 -5.38 17.35
C GLU A 202 15.93 -5.63 17.57
N GLY A 203 15.53 -6.89 17.57
CA GLY A 203 14.15 -7.34 17.82
C GLY A 203 13.62 -8.29 16.74
N ASP A 204 12.55 -8.99 17.10
CA ASP A 204 11.85 -9.93 16.22
C ASP A 204 10.69 -9.22 15.53
N PHE A 205 10.90 -8.86 14.29
CA PHE A 205 9.91 -8.22 13.43
C PHE A 205 10.18 -8.53 11.95
N ARG A 206 9.18 -8.31 11.12
CA ARG A 206 9.29 -8.41 9.65
C ARG A 206 9.07 -7.05 9.00
N VAL A 207 9.66 -6.86 7.83
CA VAL A 207 9.57 -5.62 7.05
C VAL A 207 8.98 -5.91 5.69
N ARG A 208 7.88 -5.23 5.35
CA ARG A 208 7.26 -5.26 4.03
C ARG A 208 7.56 -3.97 3.28
N VAL A 209 8.23 -4.08 2.14
CA VAL A 209 8.53 -2.94 1.27
C VAL A 209 7.30 -2.55 0.45
N GLY A 210 6.98 -1.26 0.42
CA GLY A 210 5.89 -0.68 -0.34
C GLY A 210 6.08 -0.81 -1.86
N MET A 211 5.09 -0.32 -2.61
CA MET A 211 5.15 -0.28 -4.05
C MET A 211 6.38 0.49 -4.53
N ALA A 212 7.15 -0.11 -5.43
CA ALA A 212 8.33 0.46 -6.06
C ALA A 212 8.21 0.37 -7.58
N ASN A 213 8.25 1.52 -8.25
CA ASN A 213 8.17 1.56 -9.71
C ASN A 213 9.38 0.84 -10.33
N PRO A 214 9.21 -0.01 -11.37
CA PRO A 214 10.32 -0.67 -12.06
C PRO A 214 11.47 0.28 -12.41
N LYS A 215 11.18 1.47 -12.92
CA LYS A 215 12.19 2.53 -13.15
C LYS A 215 13.02 2.87 -11.92
N GLY A 216 12.39 2.93 -10.75
CA GLY A 216 13.05 3.26 -9.48
C GLY A 216 14.02 2.18 -9.06
N ILE A 217 13.62 0.92 -9.14
CA ILE A 217 14.40 -0.21 -8.62
C ILE A 217 15.34 -0.83 -9.66
N HIS A 218 15.07 -0.74 -10.96
CA HIS A 218 15.91 -1.36 -12.00
C HIS A 218 17.40 -0.99 -11.88
N GLY A 219 17.71 0.27 -11.60
CA GLY A 219 19.10 0.73 -11.51
C GLY A 219 19.83 0.34 -10.22
N ILE A 220 19.16 -0.26 -9.25
CA ILE A 220 19.71 -0.76 -7.98
C ILE A 220 19.23 -2.20 -7.70
N ARG A 221 18.82 -2.94 -8.73
CA ARG A 221 18.17 -4.25 -8.56
C ARG A 221 19.11 -5.28 -7.91
N GLU A 222 20.40 -5.26 -8.28
CA GLU A 222 21.39 -6.18 -7.73
C GLU A 222 21.64 -5.91 -6.23
N GLU A 223 21.87 -4.62 -5.88
CA GLU A 223 22.05 -4.22 -4.49
C GLU A 223 20.79 -4.49 -3.66
N LEU A 224 19.60 -4.24 -4.26
CA LEU A 224 18.35 -4.45 -3.59
C LEU A 224 18.08 -5.96 -3.36
N ALA A 225 18.27 -6.81 -4.37
CA ALA A 225 18.09 -8.25 -4.25
C ALA A 225 19.11 -8.87 -3.26
N THR A 226 20.34 -8.37 -3.24
CA THR A 226 21.35 -8.78 -2.24
C THR A 226 20.88 -8.47 -0.82
N VAL A 227 20.34 -7.27 -0.57
CA VAL A 227 19.83 -6.89 0.76
C VAL A 227 18.65 -7.78 1.16
N PHE A 228 17.77 -8.16 0.22
CA PHE A 228 16.69 -9.10 0.50
C PHE A 228 17.21 -10.49 0.86
N ALA A 229 18.17 -11.01 0.11
CA ALA A 229 18.77 -12.34 0.35
C ALA A 229 19.57 -12.44 1.66
N GLU A 230 20.16 -11.34 2.11
CA GLU A 230 21.00 -11.31 3.32
C GLU A 230 20.20 -11.01 4.61
N ASN A 231 18.93 -10.58 4.52
CA ASN A 231 18.15 -10.10 5.66
C ASN A 231 16.83 -10.83 5.86
N GLU A 232 16.81 -11.81 6.73
CA GLU A 232 15.61 -12.61 7.08
C GLU A 232 14.44 -11.77 7.63
N LYS A 233 14.67 -10.52 8.05
CA LYS A 233 13.62 -9.61 8.50
C LYS A 233 12.80 -9.05 7.34
N LEU A 234 13.34 -8.99 6.12
CA LEU A 234 12.56 -8.61 4.95
C LEU A 234 11.63 -9.77 4.55
N TYR A 235 10.39 -9.43 4.24
CA TYR A 235 9.58 -10.38 3.50
C TYR A 235 10.11 -10.51 2.07
N ASP A 236 10.28 -11.72 1.57
CA ASP A 236 10.62 -12.01 0.18
C ASP A 236 9.46 -11.63 -0.75
N PHE A 237 9.18 -10.36 -0.80
CA PHE A 237 8.01 -9.78 -1.44
C PHE A 237 8.36 -8.45 -2.13
N ILE A 238 8.14 -8.38 -3.43
CA ILE A 238 8.34 -7.15 -4.21
C ILE A 238 7.03 -6.75 -4.87
N HIS A 239 6.65 -5.49 -4.69
CA HIS A 239 5.52 -4.88 -5.41
C HIS A 239 6.04 -3.92 -6.48
N ALA A 240 6.12 -4.40 -7.71
CA ALA A 240 6.61 -3.66 -8.88
C ALA A 240 5.51 -3.51 -9.94
N PRO A 241 4.74 -2.40 -9.95
CA PRO A 241 3.60 -2.23 -10.85
C PRO A 241 4.06 -1.93 -12.29
N VAL A 242 3.97 -2.92 -13.19
CA VAL A 242 4.35 -2.78 -14.60
C VAL A 242 3.35 -1.97 -15.40
N GLN A 243 2.07 -2.11 -15.14
CA GLN A 243 0.89 -1.47 -15.73
C GLN A 243 0.50 -2.00 -17.12
N SER A 244 1.44 -2.35 -18.01
CA SER A 244 1.20 -2.93 -19.33
C SER A 244 2.40 -3.76 -19.79
N GLY A 245 2.15 -4.81 -20.57
CA GLY A 245 3.18 -5.58 -21.28
C GLY A 245 3.55 -5.00 -22.66
N SER A 246 3.01 -3.84 -23.03
CA SER A 246 3.32 -3.16 -24.30
C SER A 246 4.13 -1.89 -24.04
N ASN A 247 5.29 -1.77 -24.67
CA ASN A 247 6.11 -0.57 -24.61
C ASN A 247 5.42 0.65 -25.22
N ASP A 248 4.58 0.46 -26.24
CA ASP A 248 3.81 1.55 -26.86
C ASP A 248 2.80 2.12 -25.85
N VAL A 249 2.07 1.26 -25.13
CA VAL A 249 1.13 1.67 -24.09
C VAL A 249 1.87 2.27 -22.89
N LEU A 250 3.02 1.71 -22.46
CA LEU A 250 3.85 2.29 -21.41
C LEU A 250 4.33 3.70 -21.77
N GLY A 251 4.69 3.93 -23.04
CA GLY A 251 5.05 5.24 -23.56
C GLY A 251 3.89 6.25 -23.46
N ASP A 252 2.68 5.87 -23.88
CA ASP A 252 1.47 6.70 -23.78
C ASP A 252 1.05 6.94 -22.31
N MET A 253 1.28 5.97 -21.45
CA MET A 253 1.15 6.10 -19.99
C MET A 253 2.21 6.99 -19.37
N ARG A 254 3.25 7.38 -20.13
CA ARG A 254 4.45 8.07 -19.62
C ARG A 254 5.16 7.29 -18.50
N ARG A 255 5.11 5.96 -18.57
CA ARG A 255 5.92 5.11 -17.72
C ARG A 255 7.37 5.19 -18.21
N GLN A 256 8.28 5.48 -17.31
CA GLN A 256 9.68 5.74 -17.66
C GLN A 256 10.52 4.45 -17.58
N HIS A 257 9.92 3.31 -17.97
CA HIS A 257 10.60 2.02 -18.07
C HIS A 257 10.07 1.25 -19.30
N GLN A 258 10.87 0.31 -19.74
CA GLN A 258 10.51 -0.66 -20.77
C GLN A 258 10.08 -1.98 -20.10
N VAL A 259 9.35 -2.82 -20.83
CA VAL A 259 8.97 -4.16 -20.35
C VAL A 259 10.21 -4.98 -19.99
N SER A 260 11.29 -4.90 -20.80
CA SER A 260 12.56 -5.60 -20.53
C SER A 260 13.20 -5.20 -19.21
N GLU A 261 13.15 -3.92 -18.82
CA GLU A 261 13.68 -3.45 -17.51
C GLU A 261 12.89 -4.03 -16.33
N PHE A 262 11.58 -4.24 -16.51
CA PHE A 262 10.76 -4.92 -15.51
C PHE A 262 11.10 -6.41 -15.43
N VAL A 263 11.27 -7.08 -16.59
CA VAL A 263 11.68 -8.50 -16.63
C VAL A 263 13.06 -8.69 -16.00
N GLU A 264 14.04 -7.83 -16.30
CA GLU A 264 15.36 -7.86 -15.67
C GLU A 264 15.30 -7.72 -14.14
N VAL A 265 14.37 -6.92 -13.60
CA VAL A 265 14.15 -6.87 -12.14
C VAL A 265 13.65 -8.22 -11.64
N VAL A 266 12.66 -8.82 -12.30
CA VAL A 266 12.12 -10.14 -11.88
C VAL A 266 13.20 -11.21 -11.92
N GLU A 267 13.94 -11.32 -13.03
CA GLU A 267 15.04 -12.27 -13.19
C GLU A 267 16.12 -12.10 -12.11
N THR A 268 16.48 -10.83 -11.77
CA THR A 268 17.46 -10.57 -10.69
C THR A 268 16.96 -11.11 -9.35
N PHE A 269 15.67 -10.94 -9.01
CA PHE A 269 15.13 -11.49 -7.77
C PHE A 269 15.00 -13.02 -7.82
N ASP A 270 14.69 -13.63 -8.97
CA ASP A 270 14.68 -15.08 -9.17
C ASP A 270 16.08 -15.69 -8.96
N ASP A 271 17.14 -14.97 -9.36
CA ASP A 271 18.53 -15.41 -9.17
C ASP A 271 19.03 -15.33 -7.71
N HIS A 272 18.39 -14.49 -6.86
CA HIS A 272 18.81 -14.25 -5.48
C HIS A 272 17.92 -14.91 -4.43
N LEU A 273 16.65 -15.19 -4.73
CA LEU A 273 15.65 -15.68 -3.79
C LEU A 273 14.99 -16.97 -4.29
N ASP A 274 15.04 -18.02 -3.51
CA ASP A 274 14.44 -19.32 -3.88
C ASP A 274 12.90 -19.29 -3.89
N HIS A 275 12.29 -18.55 -2.96
CA HIS A 275 10.84 -18.48 -2.76
C HIS A 275 10.38 -17.08 -2.42
N TRP A 276 9.99 -16.31 -3.42
CA TRP A 276 9.51 -14.95 -3.22
C TRP A 276 8.18 -14.69 -3.92
N THR A 277 7.52 -13.61 -3.58
CA THR A 277 6.24 -13.21 -4.18
C THR A 277 6.41 -11.93 -4.99
N LEU A 278 6.16 -12.02 -6.30
CA LEU A 278 5.98 -10.85 -7.15
C LEU A 278 4.54 -10.33 -7.00
N SER A 279 4.41 -9.06 -6.65
CA SER A 279 3.17 -8.30 -6.75
C SER A 279 3.28 -7.28 -7.88
N THR A 280 2.27 -7.20 -8.75
CA THR A 280 2.25 -6.21 -9.84
C THR A 280 0.84 -5.71 -10.10
N ASP A 281 0.74 -4.61 -10.86
CA ASP A 281 -0.54 -4.02 -11.27
C ASP A 281 -0.61 -3.97 -12.79
N PHE A 282 -1.80 -4.24 -13.35
CA PHE A 282 -2.12 -4.03 -14.76
C PHE A 282 -3.33 -3.11 -14.91
N ILE A 283 -3.21 -2.13 -15.79
CA ILE A 283 -4.33 -1.30 -16.24
C ILE A 283 -4.77 -1.80 -17.61
N VAL A 284 -5.94 -2.42 -17.68
CA VAL A 284 -6.54 -2.89 -18.93
C VAL A 284 -7.48 -1.87 -19.55
N GLY A 285 -7.46 -1.78 -20.87
CA GLY A 285 -8.32 -0.84 -21.60
C GLY A 285 -7.87 0.60 -21.48
N PHE A 286 -6.56 0.85 -21.39
CA PHE A 286 -6.00 2.18 -21.57
C PHE A 286 -6.41 2.73 -22.95
N PRO A 287 -6.63 4.05 -23.12
CA PRO A 287 -7.22 4.61 -24.36
C PRO A 287 -6.58 4.17 -25.68
N THR A 288 -5.27 3.99 -25.70
CA THR A 288 -4.50 3.60 -26.89
C THR A 288 -4.23 2.10 -27.03
N GLU A 289 -4.61 1.31 -26.02
CA GLU A 289 -4.34 -0.14 -25.97
C GLU A 289 -5.09 -0.88 -27.10
N THR A 290 -4.36 -1.49 -28.02
CA THR A 290 -4.89 -2.36 -29.08
C THR A 290 -5.06 -3.81 -28.57
N ASP A 291 -5.65 -4.69 -29.40
CA ASP A 291 -5.73 -6.12 -29.05
C ASP A 291 -4.33 -6.74 -28.98
N ARG A 292 -3.40 -6.33 -29.84
CA ARG A 292 -2.01 -6.76 -29.80
C ARG A 292 -1.32 -6.36 -28.48
N ASP A 293 -1.56 -5.17 -27.98
CA ASP A 293 -0.97 -4.69 -26.73
C ASP A 293 -1.52 -5.47 -25.53
N HIS A 294 -2.81 -5.80 -25.57
CA HIS A 294 -3.42 -6.67 -24.57
C HIS A 294 -2.80 -8.09 -24.61
N GLU A 295 -2.62 -8.67 -25.79
CA GLU A 295 -1.94 -9.95 -25.95
C GLU A 295 -0.50 -9.93 -25.41
N GLN A 296 0.25 -8.83 -25.61
CA GLN A 296 1.58 -8.64 -25.04
C GLN A 296 1.52 -8.60 -23.51
N SER A 297 0.53 -7.93 -22.93
CA SER A 297 0.32 -7.92 -21.48
C SER A 297 -0.03 -9.31 -20.93
N MET A 298 -0.84 -10.08 -21.65
CA MET A 298 -1.15 -11.47 -21.31
C MET A 298 0.07 -12.40 -21.43
N ALA A 299 0.94 -12.17 -22.43
CA ALA A 299 2.19 -12.91 -22.60
C ALA A 299 3.16 -12.63 -21.45
N LEU A 300 3.38 -11.37 -21.12
CA LEU A 300 4.20 -10.96 -19.97
C LEU A 300 3.68 -11.58 -18.67
N PHE A 301 2.38 -11.57 -18.46
CA PHE A 301 1.78 -12.15 -17.25
C PHE A 301 2.09 -13.66 -17.13
N ARG A 302 2.03 -14.40 -18.24
CA ARG A 302 2.39 -15.83 -18.26
C ARG A 302 3.88 -16.06 -18.02
N GLU A 303 4.72 -15.15 -18.49
CA GLU A 303 6.18 -15.21 -18.34
C GLU A 303 6.61 -15.00 -16.88
N VAL A 304 6.18 -13.89 -16.27
CA VAL A 304 6.64 -13.51 -14.92
C VAL A 304 5.81 -14.12 -13.78
N ARG A 305 4.67 -14.74 -14.08
CA ARG A 305 3.80 -15.51 -13.14
C ARG A 305 3.60 -14.85 -11.76
N PRO A 306 3.16 -13.60 -11.67
CA PRO A 306 3.05 -12.93 -10.38
C PRO A 306 1.96 -13.53 -9.50
N GLU A 307 2.26 -13.78 -8.23
CA GLU A 307 1.29 -14.35 -7.27
C GLU A 307 0.28 -13.33 -6.75
N LYS A 308 0.62 -12.04 -6.79
CA LYS A 308 -0.31 -10.96 -6.39
C LYS A 308 -0.48 -9.97 -7.55
N VAL A 309 -1.69 -9.87 -8.07
CA VAL A 309 -1.98 -8.99 -9.21
C VAL A 309 -3.23 -8.18 -8.97
N ASN A 310 -3.11 -6.86 -9.16
CA ASN A 310 -4.26 -5.98 -9.27
C ASN A 310 -4.56 -5.72 -10.75
N VAL A 311 -5.70 -6.21 -11.23
CA VAL A 311 -6.20 -5.94 -12.58
C VAL A 311 -7.23 -4.82 -12.50
N THR A 312 -6.87 -3.64 -12.98
CA THR A 312 -7.70 -2.45 -12.93
C THR A 312 -8.13 -2.03 -14.34
N ARG A 313 -9.43 -1.82 -14.55
CA ARG A 313 -9.93 -1.23 -15.79
C ARG A 313 -9.66 0.27 -15.78
N PHE A 314 -9.06 0.77 -16.87
CA PHE A 314 -8.84 2.21 -17.01
C PHE A 314 -10.13 2.99 -16.78
N SER A 315 -10.06 3.97 -15.90
CA SER A 315 -11.08 4.99 -15.69
C SER A 315 -10.45 6.38 -15.80
N LYS A 316 -11.16 7.31 -16.44
CA LYS A 316 -10.71 8.68 -16.57
C LYS A 316 -10.61 9.33 -15.20
N ARG A 317 -9.51 10.03 -14.95
CA ARG A 317 -9.34 10.83 -13.74
C ARG A 317 -9.32 12.32 -14.11
N PRO A 318 -10.00 13.18 -13.38
CA PRO A 318 -9.99 14.62 -13.66
C PRO A 318 -8.55 15.15 -13.79
N ASP A 319 -8.38 16.14 -14.65
CA ASP A 319 -7.12 16.85 -14.85
C ASP A 319 -5.89 15.98 -15.17
N THR A 320 -6.14 14.83 -15.80
CA THR A 320 -5.09 13.95 -16.32
C THR A 320 -5.13 13.89 -17.85
N ASP A 321 -3.95 13.85 -18.48
CA ASP A 321 -3.89 13.83 -19.96
C ASP A 321 -4.62 12.63 -20.57
N ALA A 322 -4.57 11.47 -19.89
CA ALA A 322 -5.29 10.29 -20.33
C ALA A 322 -6.84 10.44 -20.29
N ALA A 323 -7.35 11.41 -19.51
CA ALA A 323 -8.79 11.69 -19.51
C ALA A 323 -9.28 12.32 -20.82
N GLU A 324 -8.41 13.10 -21.49
CA GLU A 324 -8.71 13.73 -22.78
C GLU A 324 -8.64 12.77 -23.95
N MET A 325 -8.01 11.60 -23.76
CA MET A 325 -7.89 10.59 -24.81
C MET A 325 -9.24 9.91 -25.08
N LYS A 326 -9.44 9.48 -26.35
CA LYS A 326 -10.62 8.71 -26.73
C LYS A 326 -10.53 7.31 -26.14
N GLY A 327 -11.32 7.05 -25.10
CA GLY A 327 -11.33 5.77 -24.41
C GLY A 327 -11.91 4.60 -25.23
N LEU A 328 -11.55 3.38 -24.85
CA LEU A 328 -12.12 2.14 -25.35
C LEU A 328 -13.53 1.91 -24.81
N GLY A 329 -14.32 1.12 -25.57
CA GLY A 329 -15.66 0.72 -25.16
C GLY A 329 -15.67 -0.03 -23.81
N GLY A 330 -16.72 0.17 -23.03
CA GLY A 330 -16.85 -0.49 -21.72
C GLY A 330 -16.85 -2.01 -21.80
N GLN A 331 -17.38 -2.59 -22.87
CA GLN A 331 -17.40 -4.04 -23.09
C GLN A 331 -15.96 -4.57 -23.32
N THR A 332 -15.16 -3.93 -24.18
CA THR A 332 -13.76 -4.30 -24.40
C THR A 332 -12.96 -4.31 -23.10
N LYS A 333 -13.09 -3.24 -22.28
CA LYS A 333 -12.43 -3.17 -20.98
C LYS A 333 -12.86 -4.29 -20.03
N LYS A 334 -14.14 -4.65 -20.05
CA LYS A 334 -14.70 -5.73 -19.25
C LYS A 334 -14.15 -7.09 -19.68
N ASP A 335 -14.11 -7.34 -20.97
CA ASP A 335 -13.66 -8.63 -21.53
C ASP A 335 -12.17 -8.84 -21.25
N ARG A 336 -11.32 -7.84 -21.52
CA ARG A 336 -9.88 -7.89 -21.21
C ARG A 336 -9.61 -8.08 -19.70
N SER A 337 -10.35 -7.34 -18.84
CA SER A 337 -10.24 -7.49 -17.39
C SER A 337 -10.64 -8.89 -16.91
N LYS A 338 -11.66 -9.50 -17.54
CA LYS A 338 -12.10 -10.85 -17.21
C LYS A 338 -11.04 -11.88 -17.61
N GLU A 339 -10.53 -11.81 -18.85
CA GLU A 339 -9.50 -12.71 -19.37
C GLU A 339 -8.23 -12.70 -18.48
N MET A 340 -7.74 -11.50 -18.14
CA MET A 340 -6.58 -11.35 -17.25
C MET A 340 -6.85 -11.85 -15.83
N SER A 341 -8.08 -11.69 -15.32
CA SER A 341 -8.47 -12.20 -14.01
C SER A 341 -8.58 -13.72 -13.97
N GLU A 342 -8.99 -14.35 -15.06
CA GLU A 342 -9.01 -15.81 -15.21
C GLU A 342 -7.58 -16.35 -15.16
N LEU A 343 -6.66 -15.78 -15.95
CA LEU A 343 -5.24 -16.17 -15.92
C LEU A 343 -4.62 -15.96 -14.53
N LYS A 344 -4.95 -14.85 -13.86
CA LYS A 344 -4.52 -14.62 -12.48
C LYS A 344 -4.96 -15.77 -11.55
N HIS A 345 -6.22 -16.20 -11.65
CA HIS A 345 -6.73 -17.26 -10.78
C HIS A 345 -5.97 -18.57 -10.99
N ASP A 346 -5.67 -18.91 -12.25
CA ASP A 346 -4.93 -20.14 -12.58
C ASP A 346 -3.51 -20.09 -11.99
N ILE A 347 -2.76 -19.00 -12.21
CA ILE A 347 -1.39 -18.83 -11.71
C ILE A 347 -1.35 -18.84 -10.17
N VAL A 348 -2.27 -18.11 -9.52
CA VAL A 348 -2.33 -18.08 -8.06
C VAL A 348 -2.70 -19.44 -7.48
N ALA A 349 -3.63 -20.17 -8.11
CA ALA A 349 -3.98 -21.51 -7.67
C ALA A 349 -2.78 -22.45 -7.73
N GLU A 350 -2.02 -22.47 -8.84
CA GLU A 350 -0.81 -23.27 -8.99
C GLU A 350 0.24 -22.92 -7.92
N ALA A 351 0.48 -21.64 -7.64
CA ALA A 351 1.43 -21.20 -6.62
C ALA A 351 1.01 -21.63 -5.19
N TYR A 352 -0.29 -21.60 -4.89
CA TYR A 352 -0.79 -22.07 -3.59
C TYR A 352 -0.89 -23.60 -3.48
N ASP A 353 -1.09 -24.32 -4.60
CA ASP A 353 -1.01 -25.79 -4.62
C ASP A 353 0.37 -26.29 -4.16
N GLU A 354 1.46 -25.60 -4.54
CA GLU A 354 2.83 -25.91 -4.13
C GLU A 354 3.06 -25.76 -2.61
N LEU A 355 2.25 -24.97 -1.92
CA LEU A 355 2.35 -24.78 -0.47
C LEU A 355 1.69 -25.93 0.31
N VAL A 356 0.71 -26.62 -0.27
CA VAL A 356 -0.03 -27.68 0.45
C VAL A 356 0.89 -28.82 0.85
N GLY A 357 0.83 -29.19 2.13
CA GLY A 357 1.68 -30.22 2.74
C GLY A 357 3.06 -29.72 3.19
N THR A 358 3.36 -28.41 3.05
CA THR A 358 4.59 -27.83 3.61
C THR A 358 4.38 -27.28 5.01
N THR A 359 5.46 -27.17 5.79
CA THR A 359 5.50 -26.45 7.06
C THR A 359 6.07 -25.06 6.81
N ARG A 360 5.48 -24.05 7.43
CA ARG A 360 5.87 -22.64 7.28
C ARG A 360 5.92 -21.93 8.63
N GLU A 361 6.96 -21.12 8.85
CA GLU A 361 6.94 -20.11 9.90
C GLU A 361 6.08 -18.93 9.43
N VAL A 362 5.18 -18.48 10.28
CA VAL A 362 4.28 -17.37 9.97
C VAL A 362 4.21 -16.38 11.13
N LEU A 363 4.09 -15.09 10.81
CA LEU A 363 3.76 -14.04 11.78
C LEU A 363 2.23 -13.92 11.88
N VAL A 364 1.71 -14.02 13.09
CA VAL A 364 0.29 -13.79 13.40
C VAL A 364 0.03 -12.29 13.45
N VAL A 365 -0.78 -11.73 12.53
CA VAL A 365 -0.95 -10.27 12.40
C VAL A 365 -2.29 -9.74 12.85
N GLU A 366 -3.35 -10.52 12.74
CA GLU A 366 -4.70 -10.08 13.10
C GLU A 366 -5.65 -11.27 13.33
N GLU A 367 -6.76 -11.02 14.02
CA GLU A 367 -7.83 -12.00 14.18
C GLU A 367 -8.46 -12.35 12.83
N GLY A 368 -8.86 -13.60 12.67
CA GLY A 368 -9.63 -14.10 11.54
C GLY A 368 -11.12 -14.13 11.82
N THR A 369 -11.85 -14.94 11.07
CA THR A 369 -13.29 -15.19 11.30
C THR A 369 -13.47 -16.47 12.11
N GLY A 370 -14.27 -16.40 13.18
CA GLY A 370 -14.43 -17.53 14.10
C GLY A 370 -13.15 -17.83 14.89
N ASP A 371 -12.81 -19.09 15.07
CA ASP A 371 -11.58 -19.51 15.75
C ASP A 371 -10.40 -19.61 14.76
N SER A 372 -10.01 -18.47 14.18
CA SER A 372 -8.88 -18.41 13.27
C SER A 372 -8.07 -17.12 13.42
N VAL A 373 -6.84 -17.16 12.97
CA VAL A 373 -5.96 -15.99 12.88
C VAL A 373 -5.43 -15.81 11.46
N LYS A 374 -5.15 -14.57 11.08
CA LYS A 374 -4.54 -14.23 9.80
C LYS A 374 -3.05 -14.01 9.99
N CYS A 375 -2.29 -14.76 9.22
CA CYS A 375 -0.84 -14.78 9.30
C CYS A 375 -0.19 -14.39 7.97
N ARG A 376 1.12 -14.11 8.04
CA ARG A 376 2.01 -13.88 6.89
C ARG A 376 3.19 -14.84 6.97
N ASP A 377 3.46 -15.56 5.86
CA ASP A 377 4.72 -16.31 5.71
C ASP A 377 5.88 -15.39 5.28
N GLY A 378 7.09 -15.96 5.18
CA GLY A 378 8.29 -15.22 4.76
C GLY A 378 8.18 -14.56 3.40
N ALA A 379 7.34 -15.05 2.49
CA ALA A 379 7.06 -14.44 1.18
C ALA A 379 5.81 -13.52 1.19
N TYR A 380 5.36 -13.09 2.36
CA TYR A 380 4.19 -12.20 2.54
C TYR A 380 2.88 -12.79 1.99
N ARG A 381 2.76 -14.11 1.87
CA ARG A 381 1.50 -14.76 1.52
C ARG A 381 0.57 -14.76 2.71
N GLN A 382 -0.73 -14.67 2.44
CA GLN A 382 -1.73 -14.76 3.50
C GLN A 382 -2.02 -16.21 3.84
N ILE A 383 -1.86 -16.55 5.10
CA ILE A 383 -2.20 -17.87 5.64
C ILE A 383 -3.24 -17.69 6.74
N ILE A 384 -4.32 -18.44 6.67
CA ILE A 384 -5.36 -18.49 7.70
C ILE A 384 -5.11 -19.76 8.52
N VAL A 385 -4.76 -19.55 9.77
CA VAL A 385 -4.56 -20.65 10.73
C VAL A 385 -5.87 -20.87 11.47
N GLN A 386 -6.38 -22.11 11.40
CA GLN A 386 -7.61 -22.53 12.06
C GLN A 386 -7.31 -23.09 13.45
N ASN A 387 -8.34 -23.19 14.32
CA ASN A 387 -8.22 -23.75 15.66
C ASN A 387 -7.15 -23.03 16.53
N ALA A 388 -7.01 -21.73 16.35
CA ALA A 388 -5.96 -20.94 17.00
C ALA A 388 -6.06 -20.97 18.55
N SER A 389 -7.28 -20.98 19.09
CA SER A 389 -7.52 -21.05 20.54
C SER A 389 -7.11 -22.37 21.18
N GLU A 390 -7.07 -23.48 20.42
CA GLU A 390 -6.65 -24.79 20.94
C GLU A 390 -5.13 -24.84 21.20
N CYS A 391 -4.35 -23.95 20.56
CA CYS A 391 -2.90 -23.91 20.62
C CYS A 391 -2.36 -22.62 21.29
N ASP A 392 -3.22 -21.84 21.94
CA ASP A 392 -2.86 -20.58 22.63
C ASP A 392 -2.07 -19.59 21.73
N ILE A 393 -2.41 -19.49 20.43
CA ILE A 393 -1.74 -18.63 19.47
C ILE A 393 -2.17 -17.17 19.67
N GLU A 394 -1.21 -16.29 19.92
CA GLU A 394 -1.44 -14.86 20.16
C GLU A 394 -1.01 -13.99 18.94
N ILE A 395 -1.65 -12.84 18.79
CA ILE A 395 -1.27 -11.86 17.77
C ILE A 395 0.12 -11.30 18.08
N GLY A 396 1.00 -11.29 17.08
CA GLY A 396 2.38 -10.84 17.19
C GLY A 396 3.40 -11.96 17.39
N GLU A 397 2.95 -13.20 17.51
CA GLU A 397 3.83 -14.36 17.60
C GLU A 397 4.28 -14.86 16.23
N PHE A 398 5.45 -15.48 16.21
CA PHE A 398 5.93 -16.29 15.10
C PHE A 398 5.68 -17.76 15.45
N VAL A 399 4.94 -18.46 14.59
CA VAL A 399 4.53 -19.85 14.83
C VAL A 399 4.77 -20.71 13.60
N GLU A 400 5.07 -22.00 13.80
CA GLU A 400 5.13 -22.99 12.73
C GLU A 400 3.74 -23.56 12.47
N VAL A 401 3.35 -23.64 11.19
CA VAL A 401 2.05 -24.14 10.76
C VAL A 401 2.17 -25.09 9.57
N GLY A 402 1.34 -26.12 9.54
CA GLY A 402 1.22 -27.05 8.43
C GLY A 402 0.14 -26.58 7.44
N VAL A 403 0.50 -26.31 6.18
CA VAL A 403 -0.46 -25.90 5.16
C VAL A 403 -1.29 -27.10 4.72
N THR A 404 -2.61 -27.02 4.91
CA THR A 404 -3.56 -28.12 4.67
C THR A 404 -4.41 -27.94 3.42
N GLY A 405 -4.47 -26.71 2.88
CA GLY A 405 -5.23 -26.38 1.70
C GLY A 405 -5.15 -24.90 1.33
N HIS A 406 -5.91 -24.49 0.34
CA HIS A 406 -5.98 -23.07 -0.05
C HIS A 406 -7.30 -22.73 -0.75
N ASN A 407 -7.53 -21.45 -0.92
CA ASN A 407 -8.41 -20.90 -1.94
C ASN A 407 -7.60 -19.96 -2.86
N THR A 408 -8.27 -19.22 -3.75
CA THR A 408 -7.61 -18.32 -4.73
C THR A 408 -6.90 -17.10 -4.14
N VAL A 409 -6.94 -16.87 -2.82
CA VAL A 409 -6.40 -15.65 -2.19
C VAL A 409 -5.61 -15.89 -0.92
N TYR A 410 -5.72 -17.07 -0.30
CA TYR A 410 -4.97 -17.43 0.91
C TYR A 410 -4.83 -18.95 1.07
N ALA A 411 -3.80 -19.38 1.78
CA ALA A 411 -3.67 -20.75 2.24
C ALA A 411 -4.41 -20.97 3.56
N LEU A 412 -4.79 -22.23 3.80
CA LEU A 412 -5.33 -22.73 5.06
C LEU A 412 -4.26 -23.55 5.74
N ALA A 413 -4.12 -23.42 7.04
CA ALA A 413 -3.14 -24.17 7.81
C ALA A 413 -3.68 -24.51 9.20
N ASP A 414 -3.08 -25.54 9.78
CA ASP A 414 -3.26 -25.92 11.17
C ASP A 414 -1.94 -25.74 11.93
N PRO A 415 -1.95 -25.46 13.24
CA PRO A 415 -0.75 -25.44 14.08
C PRO A 415 -0.02 -26.80 14.03
N VAL A 416 1.32 -26.77 14.11
CA VAL A 416 2.16 -27.98 14.13
C VAL A 416 2.46 -28.41 15.55
#